data_52f4f060d56e303a6fc9a99b61f94358
#
_entry.id   52f4f060d56e303a6fc9a99b61f94358
#
_cell.length_a   1.000
_cell.length_b   1.000
_cell.length_c   1.000
_cell.angle_alpha   90.00
_cell.angle_beta   90.00
_cell.angle_gamma   90.00
#
_symmetry.space_group_name_H-M   'P 1'
#
loop_
_entity.id
_entity.type
_entity.pdbx_description
1 polymer ?
#
loop_
_entity_poly.entity_id
_entity_poly.type
_entity_poly.pdbx_seq_one_letter_code
_entity_poly.pdbx_strand_id
1 'polypeptide(L)'
;MQIADKPPPLKVDKLSVNRSGQLVLDDISLTINRGEFVGLVGPNGGGKTTFLLTILGLLKSKSGTIELYGHKKVPNSILGKIGWVSQHASNIPKNIKITVKELVQLGTLNSSNMFWRFSAEQNQQVSKAIELAGLQSVENKNISNLSGGQRQRAVIARALASNAEFILLDEPLVGIDRDSRNSLLKFLDKLCHEAQKTILMVSHDIAAIQQSSHRMIFLEERIRYDGAADCFPSLADLANLRGIKPVHDGIDSPDELYQLESMGDKE
;
A
#
# COMPACT_ATOMS: atom_id res chain seq x y z
N MET A 1 26.74 2.58 -14.08
CA MET A 1 26.22 3.78 -13.38
C MET A 1 25.40 3.27 -12.21
N GLN A 2 25.93 3.37 -11.01
CA GLN A 2 25.38 2.73 -9.80
C GLN A 2 24.02 3.34 -9.45
N ILE A 3 23.08 2.50 -9.00
CA ILE A 3 21.71 2.87 -8.55
C ILE A 3 21.74 3.89 -7.40
N ALA A 4 22.87 4.02 -6.71
CA ALA A 4 23.08 4.89 -5.56
C ALA A 4 23.01 6.40 -5.84
N ASP A 5 23.01 6.84 -7.10
CA ASP A 5 23.16 8.28 -7.45
C ASP A 5 21.83 8.95 -7.87
N LYS A 6 20.72 8.21 -7.88
CA LYS A 6 19.41 8.78 -8.23
C LYS A 6 18.60 9.09 -6.95
N PRO A 7 17.89 10.24 -6.90
CA PRO A 7 17.11 10.60 -5.74
C PRO A 7 16.05 9.52 -5.42
N PRO A 8 15.76 9.31 -4.12
CA PRO A 8 14.75 8.34 -3.70
C PRO A 8 13.37 8.72 -4.23
N PRO A 9 12.48 7.75 -4.48
CA PRO A 9 11.08 8.00 -4.86
C PRO A 9 10.34 8.88 -3.87
N LEU A 10 10.59 8.70 -2.56
CA LEU A 10 9.97 9.49 -1.50
C LEU A 10 11.00 9.82 -0.41
N LYS A 11 11.04 11.10 -0.03
CA LYS A 11 11.69 11.57 1.18
C LYS A 11 10.75 12.51 1.92
N VAL A 12 10.53 12.24 3.20
CA VAL A 12 9.68 13.03 4.09
C VAL A 12 10.53 13.48 5.26
N ASP A 13 10.43 14.76 5.61
CA ASP A 13 11.17 15.35 6.71
C ASP A 13 10.24 16.18 7.60
N LYS A 14 10.11 15.77 8.88
CA LYS A 14 9.34 16.41 9.96
C LYS A 14 7.92 16.79 9.56
N LEU A 15 7.25 15.90 8.84
CA LEU A 15 5.89 16.13 8.33
C LEU A 15 4.88 16.07 9.46
N SER A 16 4.09 17.13 9.61
CA SER A 16 2.89 17.13 10.46
C SER A 16 1.67 17.55 9.67
N VAL A 17 0.53 16.89 9.92
CA VAL A 17 -0.71 17.10 9.18
C VAL A 17 -1.88 17.20 10.14
N ASN A 18 -2.69 18.25 9.95
CA ASN A 18 -3.97 18.39 10.62
C ASN A 18 -5.12 17.97 9.69
N ARG A 19 -6.14 17.32 10.24
CA ARG A 19 -7.39 17.00 9.55
C ARG A 19 -8.57 17.38 10.45
N SER A 20 -9.49 18.18 9.95
CA SER A 20 -10.64 18.67 10.72
C SER A 20 -10.25 19.29 12.08
N GLY A 21 -9.14 20.03 12.11
CA GLY A 21 -8.65 20.70 13.32
C GLY A 21 -7.82 19.84 14.27
N GLN A 22 -7.77 18.52 14.06
CA GLN A 22 -6.99 17.58 14.88
C GLN A 22 -5.66 17.24 14.22
N LEU A 23 -4.60 17.10 15.01
CA LEU A 23 -3.30 16.61 14.57
C LEU A 23 -3.41 15.10 14.33
N VAL A 24 -3.18 14.68 13.08
CA VAL A 24 -3.30 13.28 12.67
C VAL A 24 -1.93 12.67 12.40
N LEU A 25 -0.98 13.47 11.91
CA LEU A 25 0.42 13.06 11.74
C LEU A 25 1.29 14.08 12.45
N ASP A 26 2.24 13.59 13.23
CA ASP A 26 3.14 14.42 14.04
C ASP A 26 4.61 13.98 13.83
N ASP A 27 5.42 14.89 13.28
CA ASP A 27 6.87 14.77 13.12
C ASP A 27 7.30 13.49 12.36
N ILE A 28 6.65 13.20 11.22
CA ILE A 28 6.96 12.04 10.40
C ILE A 28 8.21 12.31 9.55
N SER A 29 9.24 11.48 9.71
CA SER A 29 10.46 11.52 8.89
C SER A 29 10.80 10.12 8.40
N LEU A 30 10.86 9.93 7.07
CA LEU A 30 11.24 8.65 6.45
C LEU A 30 11.74 8.86 5.02
N THR A 31 12.47 7.88 4.52
CA THR A 31 12.89 7.81 3.11
C THR A 31 12.53 6.43 2.57
N ILE A 32 11.93 6.36 1.38
CA ILE A 32 11.69 5.10 0.65
C ILE A 32 12.66 5.07 -0.53
N ASN A 33 13.47 4.02 -0.61
CA ASN A 33 14.46 3.86 -1.66
C ASN A 33 13.86 3.15 -2.88
N ARG A 34 14.57 3.22 -4.02
CA ARG A 34 14.15 2.54 -5.24
C ARG A 34 14.21 1.03 -5.07
N GLY A 35 13.20 0.35 -5.59
CA GLY A 35 13.11 -1.10 -5.51
C GLY A 35 12.73 -1.64 -4.12
N GLU A 36 12.40 -0.78 -3.14
CA GLU A 36 11.87 -1.23 -1.85
C GLU A 36 10.38 -1.61 -1.94
N PHE A 37 10.02 -2.71 -1.29
CA PHE A 37 8.65 -3.01 -0.90
C PHE A 37 8.48 -2.67 0.58
N VAL A 38 7.77 -1.58 0.86
CA VAL A 38 7.54 -1.07 2.22
C VAL A 38 6.10 -1.29 2.62
N GLY A 39 5.89 -1.94 3.74
CA GLY A 39 4.59 -2.09 4.38
C GLY A 39 4.35 -0.97 5.40
N LEU A 40 3.27 -0.22 5.26
CA LEU A 40 2.82 0.77 6.21
C LEU A 40 1.63 0.22 6.99
N VAL A 41 1.84 -0.14 8.23
CA VAL A 41 0.85 -0.74 9.11
C VAL A 41 0.52 0.15 10.29
N GLY A 42 -0.56 -0.13 11.00
CA GLY A 42 -0.98 0.64 12.18
C GLY A 42 -2.50 0.57 12.39
N PRO A 43 -3.01 1.10 13.51
CA PRO A 43 -4.43 1.05 13.83
C PRO A 43 -5.28 1.87 12.86
N ASN A 44 -6.59 1.58 12.83
CA ASN A 44 -7.54 2.43 12.14
C ASN A 44 -7.54 3.83 12.79
N GLY A 45 -7.54 4.87 11.95
CA GLY A 45 -7.37 6.24 12.45
C GLY A 45 -5.92 6.67 12.70
N GLY A 46 -4.93 5.77 12.64
CA GLY A 46 -3.50 6.07 12.88
C GLY A 46 -2.81 6.94 11.82
N GLY A 47 -3.55 7.49 10.84
CA GLY A 47 -3.01 8.46 9.88
C GLY A 47 -2.52 7.89 8.55
N LYS A 48 -2.58 6.56 8.31
CA LYS A 48 -2.04 5.90 7.12
C LYS A 48 -2.57 6.48 5.79
N THR A 49 -3.89 6.53 5.61
CA THR A 49 -4.51 7.13 4.41
C THR A 49 -4.23 8.65 4.34
N THR A 50 -4.21 9.34 5.48
CA THR A 50 -3.83 10.76 5.54
C THR A 50 -2.40 10.97 5.01
N PHE A 51 -1.48 10.10 5.39
CA PHE A 51 -0.10 10.11 4.91
C PHE A 51 -0.04 9.91 3.39
N LEU A 52 -0.72 8.88 2.83
CA LEU A 52 -0.79 8.67 1.38
C LEU A 52 -1.36 9.89 0.64
N LEU A 53 -2.47 10.44 1.13
CA LEU A 53 -3.11 11.60 0.49
C LEU A 53 -2.21 12.85 0.55
N THR A 54 -1.40 12.99 1.61
CA THR A 54 -0.45 14.10 1.73
C THR A 54 0.73 13.92 0.77
N ILE A 55 1.26 12.71 0.61
CA ILE A 55 2.30 12.40 -0.40
C ILE A 55 1.80 12.73 -1.81
N LEU A 56 0.54 12.42 -2.11
CA LEU A 56 -0.10 12.71 -3.41
C LEU A 56 -0.42 14.20 -3.62
N GLY A 57 -0.18 15.05 -2.60
CA GLY A 57 -0.52 16.47 -2.66
C GLY A 57 -2.01 16.78 -2.58
N LEU A 58 -2.85 15.79 -2.25
CA LEU A 58 -4.30 15.92 -2.08
C LEU A 58 -4.67 16.51 -0.71
N LEU A 59 -3.77 16.43 0.27
CA LEU A 59 -3.88 17.09 1.56
C LEU A 59 -2.66 17.98 1.79
N LYS A 60 -2.89 19.14 2.39
CA LYS A 60 -1.81 20.08 2.75
C LYS A 60 -1.19 19.67 4.09
N SER A 61 0.13 19.71 4.18
CA SER A 61 0.86 19.58 5.44
C SER A 61 0.71 20.86 6.27
N LYS A 62 0.74 20.70 7.61
CA LYS A 62 0.88 21.81 8.58
C LYS A 62 2.34 22.28 8.63
N SER A 63 3.27 21.35 8.63
CA SER A 63 4.72 21.60 8.65
C SER A 63 5.47 20.45 7.99
N GLY A 64 6.79 20.61 7.81
CA GLY A 64 7.66 19.63 7.20
C GLY A 64 7.68 19.69 5.67
N THR A 65 8.44 18.79 5.07
CA THR A 65 8.60 18.73 3.61
C THR A 65 8.44 17.32 3.07
N ILE A 66 7.91 17.23 1.85
CA ILE A 66 7.83 16.00 1.06
C ILE A 66 8.60 16.25 -0.23
N GLU A 67 9.49 15.34 -0.55
CA GLU A 67 10.19 15.31 -1.82
C GLU A 67 9.86 14.01 -2.56
N LEU A 68 9.40 14.13 -3.81
CA LEU A 68 9.18 12.99 -4.71
C LEU A 68 10.25 13.06 -5.81
N TYR A 69 11.10 12.02 -5.87
CA TYR A 69 12.25 11.98 -6.78
C TYR A 69 13.15 13.22 -6.67
N GLY A 70 13.33 13.75 -5.44
CA GLY A 70 14.12 14.96 -5.16
C GLY A 70 13.41 16.29 -5.45
N HIS A 71 12.12 16.27 -5.83
CA HIS A 71 11.34 17.46 -6.12
C HIS A 71 10.36 17.79 -4.98
N LYS A 72 10.48 18.97 -4.37
CA LYS A 72 9.50 19.51 -3.38
C LYS A 72 8.20 19.97 -4.05
N LYS A 73 8.31 20.50 -5.26
CA LYS A 73 7.16 20.78 -6.14
C LYS A 73 7.19 19.76 -7.26
N VAL A 74 6.23 18.86 -7.27
CA VAL A 74 6.20 17.72 -8.20
C VAL A 74 5.83 18.21 -9.60
N PRO A 75 6.74 18.20 -10.57
CA PRO A 75 6.42 18.55 -11.94
C PRO A 75 5.56 17.46 -12.60
N ASN A 76 4.81 17.82 -13.64
CA ASN A 76 3.93 16.87 -14.36
C ASN A 76 4.68 15.63 -14.86
N SER A 77 5.97 15.76 -15.21
CA SER A 77 6.82 14.64 -15.63
C SER A 77 7.06 13.59 -14.53
N ILE A 78 6.91 13.95 -13.28
CA ILE A 78 7.05 13.06 -12.13
C ILE A 78 5.70 12.44 -11.73
N LEU A 79 4.58 13.16 -11.94
CA LEU A 79 3.25 12.64 -11.61
C LEU A 79 2.95 11.29 -12.30
N GLY A 80 3.36 11.13 -13.57
CA GLY A 80 3.22 9.86 -14.29
C GLY A 80 4.08 8.71 -13.73
N LYS A 81 5.09 9.00 -12.90
CA LYS A 81 5.92 7.98 -12.25
C LYS A 81 5.31 7.43 -10.96
N ILE A 82 4.21 8.01 -10.49
CA ILE A 82 3.52 7.60 -9.26
C ILE A 82 2.18 6.99 -9.63
N GLY A 83 2.02 5.72 -9.31
CA GLY A 83 0.74 5.02 -9.45
C GLY A 83 0.03 4.95 -8.10
N TRP A 84 -1.24 5.35 -8.05
CA TRP A 84 -2.04 5.22 -6.84
C TRP A 84 -3.25 4.32 -7.05
N VAL A 85 -3.41 3.37 -6.14
CA VAL A 85 -4.55 2.46 -6.05
C VAL A 85 -5.21 2.68 -4.70
N SER A 86 -6.34 3.37 -4.69
CA SER A 86 -7.11 3.62 -3.47
C SER A 86 -7.85 2.37 -3.01
N GLN A 87 -8.24 2.33 -1.74
CA GLN A 87 -8.96 1.22 -1.10
C GLN A 87 -10.19 0.74 -1.89
N HIS A 88 -10.91 1.66 -2.53
CA HIS A 88 -12.13 1.34 -3.29
C HIS A 88 -11.93 1.23 -4.80
N ALA A 89 -10.68 1.25 -5.27
CA ALA A 89 -10.40 1.27 -6.70
C ALA A 89 -10.89 0.02 -7.46
N SER A 90 -11.02 -1.12 -6.78
CA SER A 90 -11.56 -2.37 -7.34
C SER A 90 -13.10 -2.45 -7.24
N ASN A 91 -13.77 -1.53 -6.52
CA ASN A 91 -15.21 -1.49 -6.37
C ASN A 91 -15.88 -0.81 -7.57
N ILE A 92 -15.70 -1.39 -8.75
CA ILE A 92 -16.31 -0.88 -9.98
C ILE A 92 -17.77 -1.31 -10.02
N PRO A 93 -18.73 -0.37 -10.19
CA PRO A 93 -20.15 -0.71 -10.26
C PRO A 93 -20.44 -1.72 -11.37
N LYS A 94 -21.30 -2.71 -11.10
CA LYS A 94 -21.63 -3.81 -12.04
C LYS A 94 -22.30 -3.34 -13.34
N ASN A 95 -22.90 -2.16 -13.36
CA ASN A 95 -23.51 -1.55 -14.54
C ASN A 95 -22.49 -0.95 -15.52
N ILE A 96 -21.25 -0.79 -15.10
CA ILE A 96 -20.17 -0.32 -15.97
C ILE A 96 -19.65 -1.51 -16.79
N LYS A 97 -19.91 -1.46 -18.09
CA LYS A 97 -19.41 -2.45 -19.05
C LYS A 97 -18.06 -2.02 -19.60
N ILE A 98 -16.99 -2.34 -18.89
CA ILE A 98 -15.61 -2.06 -19.29
C ILE A 98 -14.80 -3.35 -19.25
N THR A 99 -13.98 -3.60 -20.25
CA THR A 99 -13.04 -4.73 -20.29
C THR A 99 -11.78 -4.43 -19.45
N VAL A 100 -11.02 -5.48 -19.15
CA VAL A 100 -9.69 -5.31 -18.49
C VAL A 100 -8.80 -4.40 -19.32
N LYS A 101 -8.72 -4.62 -20.64
CA LYS A 101 -7.90 -3.82 -21.54
C LYS A 101 -8.31 -2.36 -21.53
N GLU A 102 -9.60 -2.04 -21.62
CA GLU A 102 -10.11 -0.66 -21.55
C GLU A 102 -9.82 -0.01 -20.20
N LEU A 103 -9.98 -0.76 -19.08
CA LEU A 103 -9.61 -0.23 -17.76
C LEU A 103 -8.13 0.13 -17.70
N VAL A 104 -7.25 -0.77 -18.18
CA VAL A 104 -5.80 -0.55 -18.15
C VAL A 104 -5.41 0.61 -19.08
N GLN A 105 -6.09 0.78 -20.22
CA GLN A 105 -5.91 1.91 -21.12
C GLN A 105 -6.14 3.26 -20.45
N LEU A 106 -7.08 3.36 -19.50
CA LEU A 106 -7.30 4.59 -18.73
C LEU A 106 -6.03 5.04 -17.98
N GLY A 107 -5.12 4.13 -17.66
CA GLY A 107 -3.84 4.45 -17.02
C GLY A 107 -2.87 5.21 -17.92
N THR A 108 -3.03 5.16 -19.23
CA THR A 108 -2.17 5.88 -20.20
C THR A 108 -2.69 7.26 -20.56
N LEU A 109 -3.86 7.64 -20.03
CA LEU A 109 -4.46 8.95 -20.33
C LEU A 109 -3.76 10.06 -19.54
N ASN A 110 -3.52 11.16 -20.22
CA ASN A 110 -3.03 12.41 -19.66
C ASN A 110 -3.73 13.60 -20.33
N SER A 111 -3.46 14.82 -19.86
CA SER A 111 -4.11 16.03 -20.37
C SER A 111 -3.86 16.29 -21.86
N SER A 112 -2.78 15.75 -22.43
CA SER A 112 -2.42 15.98 -23.84
C SER A 112 -3.02 14.94 -24.80
N ASN A 113 -3.44 13.76 -24.32
CA ASN A 113 -3.91 12.65 -25.16
C ASN A 113 -5.36 12.22 -24.91
N MET A 114 -6.06 12.86 -23.99
CA MET A 114 -7.42 12.43 -23.53
C MET A 114 -8.47 12.42 -24.66
N PHE A 115 -8.27 13.19 -25.72
CA PHE A 115 -9.19 13.30 -26.85
C PHE A 115 -8.70 12.62 -28.14
N TRP A 116 -7.53 11.93 -28.11
CA TRP A 116 -6.93 11.33 -29.29
C TRP A 116 -7.04 9.80 -29.24
N ARG A 117 -6.90 9.15 -30.41
CA ARG A 117 -6.78 7.69 -30.48
C ARG A 117 -5.53 7.24 -29.74
N PHE A 118 -5.60 6.10 -29.06
CA PHE A 118 -4.44 5.49 -28.41
C PHE A 118 -3.32 5.24 -29.42
N SER A 119 -2.13 5.71 -29.08
CA SER A 119 -0.93 5.52 -29.90
C SER A 119 -0.43 4.07 -29.84
N ALA A 120 0.44 3.68 -30.76
CA ALA A 120 1.09 2.36 -30.72
C ALA A 120 1.88 2.19 -29.41
N GLU A 121 2.55 3.22 -28.93
CA GLU A 121 3.29 3.22 -27.67
C GLU A 121 2.36 2.97 -26.46
N GLN A 122 1.22 3.66 -26.38
CA GLN A 122 0.21 3.43 -25.33
C GLN A 122 -0.33 2.01 -25.37
N ASN A 123 -0.63 1.47 -26.54
CA ASN A 123 -1.06 0.08 -26.69
C ASN A 123 0.02 -0.89 -26.21
N GLN A 124 1.29 -0.64 -26.46
CA GLN A 124 2.39 -1.43 -25.95
C GLN A 124 2.50 -1.36 -24.42
N GLN A 125 2.35 -0.16 -23.84
CA GLN A 125 2.33 0.03 -22.38
C GLN A 125 1.19 -0.77 -21.73
N VAL A 126 -0.01 -0.73 -22.33
CA VAL A 126 -1.19 -1.50 -21.89
C VAL A 126 -0.91 -3.00 -21.94
N SER A 127 -0.41 -3.52 -23.08
CA SER A 127 -0.10 -4.93 -23.23
C SER A 127 0.92 -5.39 -22.20
N LYS A 128 1.99 -4.62 -21.99
CA LYS A 128 3.02 -4.92 -20.98
C LYS A 128 2.44 -4.90 -19.54
N ALA A 129 1.57 -3.95 -19.22
CA ALA A 129 0.94 -3.89 -17.91
C ALA A 129 0.00 -5.08 -17.66
N ILE A 130 -0.77 -5.50 -18.68
CA ILE A 130 -1.63 -6.69 -18.63
C ILE A 130 -0.79 -7.96 -18.46
N GLU A 131 0.32 -8.08 -19.18
CA GLU A 131 1.26 -9.19 -19.08
C GLU A 131 1.87 -9.28 -17.68
N LEU A 132 2.41 -8.18 -17.15
CA LEU A 132 2.95 -8.12 -15.80
C LEU A 132 1.91 -8.55 -14.74
N ALA A 133 0.65 -8.16 -14.93
CA ALA A 133 -0.44 -8.54 -14.03
C ALA A 133 -0.96 -9.97 -14.22
N GLY A 134 -0.50 -10.71 -15.24
CA GLY A 134 -0.94 -12.07 -15.57
C GLY A 134 -2.42 -12.12 -15.97
N LEU A 135 -2.89 -11.13 -16.75
CA LEU A 135 -4.30 -10.97 -17.13
C LEU A 135 -4.56 -11.17 -18.62
N GLN A 136 -3.58 -11.70 -19.41
CA GLN A 136 -3.71 -11.86 -20.85
C GLN A 136 -4.92 -12.70 -21.26
N SER A 137 -5.18 -13.80 -20.53
CA SER A 137 -6.32 -14.71 -20.81
C SER A 137 -7.68 -14.11 -20.56
N VAL A 138 -7.74 -12.95 -19.89
CA VAL A 138 -8.98 -12.26 -19.51
C VAL A 138 -9.02 -10.80 -19.98
N GLU A 139 -8.07 -10.36 -20.81
CA GLU A 139 -7.95 -8.94 -21.20
C GLU A 139 -9.19 -8.35 -21.85
N ASN A 140 -9.93 -9.18 -22.59
CA ASN A 140 -11.17 -8.78 -23.27
C ASN A 140 -12.44 -9.10 -22.45
N LYS A 141 -12.31 -9.68 -21.24
CA LYS A 141 -13.45 -9.92 -20.37
C LYS A 141 -13.88 -8.65 -19.68
N ASN A 142 -15.20 -8.52 -19.45
CA ASN A 142 -15.74 -7.46 -18.62
C ASN A 142 -15.21 -7.61 -17.19
N ILE A 143 -14.82 -6.49 -16.56
CA ILE A 143 -14.25 -6.47 -15.24
C ILE A 143 -15.21 -6.98 -14.14
N SER A 144 -16.52 -6.86 -14.37
CA SER A 144 -17.54 -7.39 -13.47
C SER A 144 -17.53 -8.93 -13.38
N ASN A 145 -16.97 -9.61 -14.39
CA ASN A 145 -16.90 -11.08 -14.49
C ASN A 145 -15.58 -11.63 -13.94
N LEU A 146 -14.73 -10.80 -13.36
CA LEU A 146 -13.46 -11.19 -12.77
C LEU A 146 -13.61 -11.60 -11.31
N SER A 147 -12.71 -12.49 -10.82
CA SER A 147 -12.55 -12.71 -9.38
C SER A 147 -12.07 -11.43 -8.68
N GLY A 148 -12.22 -11.34 -7.36
CA GLY A 148 -11.73 -10.20 -6.56
C GLY A 148 -10.23 -9.93 -6.79
N GLY A 149 -9.41 -10.99 -6.76
CA GLY A 149 -7.96 -10.88 -6.99
C GLY A 149 -7.61 -10.48 -8.43
N GLN A 150 -8.32 -10.99 -9.45
CA GLN A 150 -8.13 -10.55 -10.84
C GLN A 150 -8.49 -9.08 -11.01
N ARG A 151 -9.59 -8.64 -10.39
CA ARG A 151 -10.04 -7.24 -10.41
C ARG A 151 -9.02 -6.32 -9.76
N GLN A 152 -8.48 -6.72 -8.62
CA GLN A 152 -7.43 -5.97 -7.93
C GLN A 152 -6.15 -5.86 -8.78
N ARG A 153 -5.72 -6.96 -9.41
CA ARG A 153 -4.58 -6.93 -10.34
C ARG A 153 -4.85 -6.04 -11.56
N ALA A 154 -6.08 -6.00 -12.08
CA ALA A 154 -6.43 -5.13 -13.20
C ALA A 154 -6.33 -3.64 -12.83
N VAL A 155 -6.72 -3.25 -11.62
CA VAL A 155 -6.58 -1.87 -11.13
C VAL A 155 -5.11 -1.50 -10.92
N ILE A 156 -4.28 -2.44 -10.44
CA ILE A 156 -2.83 -2.24 -10.34
C ILE A 156 -2.21 -2.14 -11.74
N ALA A 157 -2.63 -2.98 -12.70
CA ALA A 157 -2.18 -2.90 -14.09
C ALA A 157 -2.50 -1.53 -14.72
N ARG A 158 -3.64 -0.93 -14.40
CA ARG A 158 -3.96 0.45 -14.79
C ARG A 158 -2.90 1.44 -14.27
N ALA A 159 -2.48 1.31 -13.02
CA ALA A 159 -1.43 2.16 -12.47
C ALA A 159 -0.06 1.89 -13.13
N LEU A 160 0.24 0.63 -13.49
CA LEU A 160 1.47 0.27 -14.21
C LEU A 160 1.51 0.83 -15.63
N ALA A 161 0.36 0.90 -16.31
CA ALA A 161 0.25 1.42 -17.68
C ALA A 161 0.63 2.91 -17.80
N SER A 162 0.59 3.68 -16.70
CA SER A 162 1.12 5.04 -16.66
C SER A 162 2.65 5.13 -16.59
N ASN A 163 3.38 4.01 -16.73
CA ASN A 163 4.82 3.89 -16.46
C ASN A 163 5.22 4.20 -15.02
N ALA A 164 4.31 4.01 -14.06
CA ALA A 164 4.60 4.21 -12.66
C ALA A 164 5.83 3.40 -12.21
N GLU A 165 6.77 4.10 -11.57
CA GLU A 165 7.96 3.53 -10.93
C GLU A 165 7.71 3.32 -9.42
N PHE A 166 6.89 4.19 -8.81
CA PHE A 166 6.50 4.15 -7.41
C PHE A 166 4.99 3.92 -7.30
N ILE A 167 4.59 2.84 -6.63
CA ILE A 167 3.20 2.40 -6.53
C ILE A 167 2.74 2.52 -5.08
N LEU A 168 1.71 3.33 -4.88
CA LEU A 168 1.04 3.51 -3.59
C LEU A 168 -0.24 2.66 -3.58
N LEU A 169 -0.35 1.74 -2.64
CA LEU A 169 -1.49 0.84 -2.48
C LEU A 169 -2.15 1.09 -1.13
N ASP A 170 -3.43 1.45 -1.14
CA ASP A 170 -4.21 1.66 0.07
C ASP A 170 -5.16 0.48 0.28
N GLU A 171 -4.86 -0.38 1.26
CA GLU A 171 -5.63 -1.57 1.65
C GLU A 171 -5.99 -2.52 0.47
N PRO A 172 -5.02 -2.94 -0.37
CA PRO A 172 -5.32 -3.70 -1.58
C PRO A 172 -5.79 -5.14 -1.32
N LEU A 173 -5.67 -5.64 -0.08
CA LEU A 173 -6.05 -7.00 0.30
C LEU A 173 -7.49 -7.11 0.83
N VAL A 174 -8.17 -5.98 1.01
CA VAL A 174 -9.54 -5.97 1.55
C VAL A 174 -10.53 -6.56 0.56
N GLY A 175 -11.38 -7.45 1.04
CA GLY A 175 -12.48 -8.03 0.25
C GLY A 175 -12.07 -9.10 -0.77
N ILE A 176 -10.85 -9.63 -0.70
CA ILE A 176 -10.40 -10.77 -1.51
C ILE A 176 -10.17 -12.02 -0.66
N ASP A 177 -10.43 -13.18 -1.25
CA ASP A 177 -10.23 -14.47 -0.62
C ASP A 177 -8.73 -14.77 -0.37
N ARG A 178 -8.44 -15.79 0.46
CA ARG A 178 -7.09 -16.13 0.89
C ARG A 178 -6.15 -16.47 -0.26
N ASP A 179 -6.61 -17.24 -1.24
CA ASP A 179 -5.78 -17.68 -2.37
C ASP A 179 -5.47 -16.52 -3.32
N SER A 180 -6.48 -15.69 -3.59
CA SER A 180 -6.33 -14.45 -4.35
C SER A 180 -5.39 -13.46 -3.66
N ARG A 181 -5.43 -13.39 -2.30
CA ARG A 181 -4.51 -12.57 -1.49
C ARG A 181 -3.06 -13.03 -1.68
N ASN A 182 -2.79 -14.32 -1.49
CA ASN A 182 -1.45 -14.89 -1.68
C ASN A 182 -0.93 -14.68 -3.10
N SER A 183 -1.80 -14.85 -4.10
CA SER A 183 -1.48 -14.59 -5.51
C SER A 183 -1.16 -13.10 -5.76
N LEU A 184 -1.87 -12.19 -5.09
CA LEU A 184 -1.62 -10.75 -5.20
C LEU A 184 -0.29 -10.37 -4.56
N LEU A 185 0.03 -10.89 -3.37
CA LEU A 185 1.31 -10.62 -2.69
C LEU A 185 2.49 -11.10 -3.52
N LYS A 186 2.43 -12.32 -4.08
CA LYS A 186 3.45 -12.83 -5.01
C LYS A 186 3.61 -11.96 -6.25
N PHE A 187 2.51 -11.42 -6.77
CA PHE A 187 2.56 -10.49 -7.91
C PHE A 187 3.25 -9.17 -7.52
N LEU A 188 2.96 -8.61 -6.34
CA LEU A 188 3.60 -7.38 -5.87
C LEU A 188 5.10 -7.59 -5.62
N ASP A 189 5.48 -8.71 -5.01
CA ASP A 189 6.87 -9.12 -4.83
C ASP A 189 7.61 -9.21 -6.18
N LYS A 190 7.01 -9.86 -7.16
CA LYS A 190 7.54 -9.94 -8.53
C LYS A 190 7.71 -8.56 -9.18
N LEU A 191 6.76 -7.64 -8.98
CA LEU A 191 6.87 -6.26 -9.49
C LEU A 191 8.09 -5.55 -8.89
N CYS A 192 8.39 -5.79 -7.63
CA CYS A 192 9.52 -5.21 -6.93
C CYS A 192 10.84 -5.76 -7.46
N HIS A 193 10.98 -7.10 -7.49
CA HIS A 193 12.24 -7.77 -7.83
C HIS A 193 12.54 -7.80 -9.33
N GLU A 194 11.56 -8.15 -10.17
CA GLU A 194 11.78 -8.32 -11.61
C GLU A 194 11.55 -7.03 -12.40
N ALA A 195 10.50 -6.26 -12.05
CA ALA A 195 10.17 -5.02 -12.74
C ALA A 195 10.77 -3.77 -12.08
N GLN A 196 11.57 -3.93 -11.01
CA GLN A 196 12.25 -2.86 -10.26
C GLN A 196 11.30 -1.73 -9.84
N LYS A 197 10.07 -2.08 -9.47
CA LYS A 197 9.09 -1.13 -8.96
C LYS A 197 9.33 -0.89 -7.47
N THR A 198 9.06 0.34 -7.02
CA THR A 198 9.02 0.67 -5.60
C THR A 198 7.57 0.61 -5.14
N ILE A 199 7.29 0.00 -4.00
CA ILE A 199 5.93 -0.21 -3.51
C ILE A 199 5.83 0.30 -2.06
N LEU A 200 4.82 1.15 -1.81
CA LEU A 200 4.36 1.47 -0.47
C LEU A 200 2.92 0.94 -0.33
N MET A 201 2.75 -0.07 0.49
CA MET A 201 1.47 -0.73 0.71
C MET A 201 0.95 -0.48 2.12
N VAL A 202 -0.19 0.17 2.22
CA VAL A 202 -0.93 0.30 3.48
C VAL A 202 -1.78 -0.94 3.69
N SER A 203 -1.70 -1.54 4.88
CA SER A 203 -2.58 -2.62 5.29
C SER A 203 -2.72 -2.69 6.80
N HIS A 204 -3.83 -3.28 7.26
CA HIS A 204 -4.02 -3.68 8.66
C HIS A 204 -3.68 -5.16 8.89
N ASP A 205 -3.41 -5.92 7.82
CA ASP A 205 -2.99 -7.33 7.89
C ASP A 205 -1.46 -7.41 8.06
N ILE A 206 -1.01 -7.31 9.32
CA ILE A 206 0.41 -7.29 9.68
C ILE A 206 1.11 -8.56 9.17
N ALA A 207 0.49 -9.74 9.32
CA ALA A 207 1.10 -11.01 8.93
C ALA A 207 1.34 -11.10 7.42
N ALA A 208 0.37 -10.64 6.61
CA ALA A 208 0.52 -10.62 5.16
C ALA A 208 1.64 -9.68 4.71
N ILE A 209 1.73 -8.50 5.35
CA ILE A 209 2.78 -7.51 5.06
C ILE A 209 4.15 -8.04 5.47
N GLN A 210 4.28 -8.61 6.66
CA GLN A 210 5.55 -9.14 7.17
C GLN A 210 6.14 -10.21 6.26
N GLN A 211 5.29 -11.04 5.64
CA GLN A 211 5.74 -12.10 4.71
C GLN A 211 6.14 -11.60 3.32
N SER A 212 5.76 -10.40 2.94
CA SER A 212 5.91 -9.92 1.56
C SER A 212 6.73 -8.64 1.41
N SER A 213 6.91 -7.86 2.47
CA SER A 213 7.66 -6.60 2.40
C SER A 213 9.10 -6.76 2.89
N HIS A 214 10.00 -5.91 2.40
CA HIS A 214 11.38 -5.83 2.87
C HIS A 214 11.50 -5.06 4.19
N ARG A 215 10.63 -4.06 4.35
CA ARG A 215 10.63 -3.12 5.46
C ARG A 215 9.20 -2.85 5.90
N MET A 216 9.02 -2.71 7.21
CA MET A 216 7.74 -2.34 7.79
C MET A 216 7.86 -1.04 8.59
N ILE A 217 6.83 -0.22 8.48
CA ILE A 217 6.68 1.01 9.23
C ILE A 217 5.37 0.92 10.02
N PHE A 218 5.45 1.03 11.35
CA PHE A 218 4.26 1.13 12.18
C PHE A 218 3.95 2.59 12.46
N LEU A 219 2.82 3.05 11.94
CA LEU A 219 2.36 4.44 12.02
C LEU A 219 1.13 4.55 12.93
N GLU A 220 1.27 5.33 13.98
CA GLU A 220 0.20 5.77 14.88
C GLU A 220 0.50 7.19 15.33
N GLU A 221 -0.09 8.17 14.61
CA GLU A 221 0.23 9.59 14.68
C GLU A 221 1.71 9.91 14.41
N ARG A 222 2.63 9.11 14.96
CA ARG A 222 4.08 9.12 14.75
C ARG A 222 4.55 7.77 14.24
N ILE A 223 5.75 7.71 13.70
CA ILE A 223 6.40 6.43 13.42
C ILE A 223 6.82 5.82 14.76
N ARG A 224 6.28 4.65 15.08
CA ARG A 224 6.61 3.88 16.28
C ARG A 224 7.62 2.78 16.00
N TYR A 225 7.67 2.31 14.77
CA TYR A 225 8.65 1.36 14.29
C TYR A 225 8.96 1.65 12.82
N ASP A 226 10.22 1.50 12.44
CA ASP A 226 10.71 1.58 11.07
C ASP A 226 11.94 0.69 10.94
N GLY A 227 11.80 -0.46 10.29
CA GLY A 227 12.87 -1.45 10.19
C GLY A 227 12.53 -2.63 9.29
N ALA A 228 13.43 -3.61 9.24
CA ALA A 228 13.25 -4.83 8.46
C ALA A 228 11.99 -5.59 8.88
N ALA A 229 11.29 -6.21 7.92
CA ALA A 229 10.02 -6.87 8.16
C ALA A 229 10.14 -8.10 9.08
N ASP A 230 11.25 -8.82 9.01
CA ASP A 230 11.57 -9.96 9.87
C ASP A 230 11.85 -9.58 11.34
N CYS A 231 12.24 -8.32 11.57
CA CYS A 231 12.47 -7.75 12.90
C CYS A 231 11.24 -7.01 13.44
N PHE A 232 10.08 -7.13 12.81
CA PHE A 232 8.87 -6.40 13.23
C PHE A 232 8.42 -6.86 14.62
N PRO A 233 8.09 -5.93 15.55
CA PRO A 233 7.75 -6.24 16.93
C PRO A 233 6.56 -7.18 17.05
N SER A 234 6.56 -8.01 18.10
CA SER A 234 5.40 -8.83 18.46
C SER A 234 4.19 -7.97 18.85
N LEU A 235 3.00 -8.55 18.86
CA LEU A 235 1.79 -7.83 19.32
C LEU A 235 1.92 -7.30 20.74
N ALA A 236 2.62 -8.04 21.63
CA ALA A 236 2.88 -7.62 22.99
C ALA A 236 3.82 -6.39 23.03
N ASP A 237 4.89 -6.42 22.23
CA ASP A 237 5.82 -5.28 22.12
C ASP A 237 5.14 -4.04 21.54
N LEU A 238 4.27 -4.23 20.53
CA LEU A 238 3.46 -3.15 19.97
C LEU A 238 2.50 -2.55 21.00
N ALA A 239 1.88 -3.38 21.85
CA ALA A 239 1.03 -2.91 22.94
C ALA A 239 1.84 -2.05 23.92
N ASN A 240 3.05 -2.49 24.27
CA ASN A 240 3.96 -1.74 25.13
C ASN A 240 4.40 -0.40 24.48
N LEU A 241 4.74 -0.40 23.19
CA LEU A 241 5.09 0.81 22.44
C LEU A 241 3.93 1.83 22.39
N ARG A 242 2.68 1.34 22.47
CA ARG A 242 1.46 2.15 22.52
C ARG A 242 1.09 2.57 23.94
N GLY A 243 1.82 2.11 24.96
CA GLY A 243 1.51 2.36 26.37
C GLY A 243 0.24 1.62 26.86
N ILE A 244 -0.19 0.57 26.15
CA ILE A 244 -1.32 -0.27 26.53
C ILE A 244 -0.82 -1.27 27.58
N LYS A 245 -1.33 -1.15 28.81
CA LYS A 245 -1.05 -2.11 29.87
C LYS A 245 -1.93 -3.35 29.72
N PRO A 246 -1.43 -4.56 30.04
CA PRO A 246 -2.28 -5.76 30.13
C PRO A 246 -3.46 -5.53 31.07
N VAL A 247 -4.65 -5.94 30.65
CA VAL A 247 -5.87 -5.80 31.49
C VAL A 247 -5.87 -6.86 32.61
N HIS A 248 -5.10 -7.90 32.46
CA HIS A 248 -4.94 -8.99 33.44
C HIS A 248 -3.54 -8.97 34.03
N ASP A 249 -3.30 -8.09 35.01
CA ASP A 249 -2.17 -8.20 35.92
C ASP A 249 -2.55 -9.28 36.97
N GLY A 250 -2.16 -10.53 36.75
CA GLY A 250 -2.18 -11.52 37.82
C GLY A 250 -2.83 -12.88 37.56
N ILE A 251 -2.91 -13.35 36.32
CA ILE A 251 -3.15 -14.81 36.09
C ILE A 251 -2.00 -15.32 35.22
N ASP A 252 -1.00 -15.84 35.92
CA ASP A 252 0.31 -16.26 35.36
C ASP A 252 0.29 -17.67 34.76
N SER A 253 -0.77 -18.16 34.22
CA SER A 253 -0.78 -19.25 33.22
C SER A 253 -2.16 -19.93 33.13
N PRO A 254 -2.50 -20.58 32.01
CA PRO A 254 -3.70 -21.42 31.88
C PRO A 254 -3.75 -22.55 32.92
N ASP A 255 -2.61 -22.97 33.47
CA ASP A 255 -2.52 -24.06 34.47
C ASP A 255 -3.03 -23.63 35.83
N GLU A 256 -3.01 -22.38 36.22
CA GLU A 256 -3.58 -21.91 37.50
C GLU A 256 -5.11 -21.86 37.50
N LEU A 257 -5.73 -21.60 36.35
CA LEU A 257 -7.19 -21.65 36.19
C LEU A 257 -7.74 -23.08 36.40
N TYR A 258 -7.03 -24.09 35.92
CA TYR A 258 -7.42 -25.48 36.12
C TYR A 258 -7.28 -25.95 37.58
N GLN A 259 -6.36 -25.35 38.34
CA GLN A 259 -6.20 -25.70 39.76
C GLN A 259 -7.29 -25.09 40.65
N LEU A 260 -7.81 -23.91 40.34
CA LEU A 260 -8.89 -23.25 41.07
C LEU A 260 -10.25 -23.94 40.85
N GLU A 261 -10.53 -24.43 39.63
CA GLU A 261 -11.75 -25.19 39.34
C GLU A 261 -11.75 -26.57 40.01
N SER A 262 -10.57 -27.18 40.18
CA SER A 262 -10.46 -28.50 40.84
C SER A 262 -10.57 -28.44 42.38
N MET A 263 -10.49 -27.29 43.00
CA MET A 263 -10.64 -27.08 44.45
C MET A 263 -12.07 -26.68 44.87
N GLY A 264 -12.94 -26.31 43.90
CA GLY A 264 -14.33 -25.90 44.18
C GLY A 264 -15.36 -27.02 44.30
N ASP A 265 -15.00 -28.27 43.96
CA ASP A 265 -15.95 -29.43 44.00
C ASP A 265 -15.81 -30.34 45.24
N LYS A 266 -15.28 -29.83 46.33
CA LYS A 266 -15.22 -30.54 47.61
C LYS A 266 -15.76 -29.67 48.76
N GLU A 267 -17.07 -29.47 48.79
CA GLU A 267 -17.87 -29.26 50.00
C GLU A 267 -19.29 -29.74 49.74
#